data_b23637e9cefb5ae4f811d3478001883f
#
_entry.id   b23637e9cefb5ae4f811d3478001883f
#
_cell.length_a   1.000
_cell.length_b   1.000
_cell.length_c   1.000
_cell.angle_alpha   90.00
_cell.angle_beta   90.00
_cell.angle_gamma   90.00
#
_symmetry.space_group_name_H-M   'P 1'
#
loop_
_entity.id
_entity.type
_entity.pdbx_description
1 polymer ?
#
loop_
_entity_poly.entity_id
_entity_poly.type
_entity_poly.pdbx_seq_one_letter_code
_entity_poly.pdbx_strand_id
1 'polypeptide(L)'
;MAASRYPIAMARDKIVPSFFKKIHERYKTPHVSILITGVFIIVAILFLKLELLVKVASTFVILLYIFTNIAVIIMRESKIQNYRPMFRAPLYPWIQIAGVLSGCFLMFEMGKTTYVISISLAATAFAWYFFYVRPNVKKEFALIHVIERIAARELTTSFLEKELKDILRERDDIVEDRFDKLISHSTILDINEPLSMEEFFKKIAVSSEKELGVSFDKIYALLIKREKESSTVIRAGLAIPHIVVEGKSNFRIILARCKGGVKFPESKIPVNIIFMLAGTKDERNFHLRSLAAIAEIAQNVTFDKMWLNARNTEELKDIILLAERKRAHNK
;
A
#
# COMPACT_ATOMS: atom_id res chain seq x y z
N MET A 1 19.83 -24.92 4.99
CA MET A 1 19.12 -24.01 5.90
C MET A 1 18.18 -22.99 5.20
N ALA A 2 18.54 -22.40 4.05
CA ALA A 2 17.63 -21.47 3.36
C ALA A 2 16.29 -22.12 2.94
N ALA A 3 16.32 -23.30 2.33
CA ALA A 3 15.14 -24.00 1.84
C ALA A 3 14.08 -24.30 2.92
N SER A 4 14.48 -24.54 4.18
CA SER A 4 13.54 -24.80 5.27
C SER A 4 12.75 -23.57 5.75
N ARG A 5 13.10 -22.37 5.28
CA ARG A 5 12.37 -21.14 5.59
C ARG A 5 11.13 -20.96 4.71
N TYR A 6 11.11 -21.53 3.49
CA TYR A 6 9.95 -21.44 2.61
C TYR A 6 8.68 -22.07 3.20
N PRO A 7 8.70 -23.28 3.79
CA PRO A 7 7.50 -23.85 4.39
C PRO A 7 6.92 -23.01 5.54
N ILE A 8 7.79 -22.27 6.28
CA ILE A 8 7.32 -21.38 7.35
C ILE A 8 6.58 -20.19 6.77
N ALA A 9 7.16 -19.53 5.74
CA ALA A 9 6.51 -18.43 5.07
C ALA A 9 5.16 -18.87 4.48
N MET A 10 5.13 -20.00 3.76
CA MET A 10 3.91 -20.59 3.23
C MET A 10 2.87 -20.91 4.31
N ALA A 11 3.32 -21.37 5.49
CA ALA A 11 2.43 -21.65 6.62
C ALA A 11 1.91 -20.36 7.28
N ARG A 12 2.71 -19.27 7.27
CA ARG A 12 2.26 -17.94 7.70
C ARG A 12 1.11 -17.46 6.83
N ASP A 13 1.23 -17.65 5.52
CA ASP A 13 0.22 -17.32 4.52
C ASP A 13 -0.94 -18.33 4.44
N LYS A 14 -0.99 -19.32 5.35
CA LYS A 14 -2.01 -20.40 5.38
C LYS A 14 -2.07 -21.26 4.12
N ILE A 15 -1.01 -21.27 3.31
CA ILE A 15 -0.90 -22.08 2.08
C ILE A 15 -0.59 -23.54 2.43
N VAL A 16 0.14 -23.76 3.55
CA VAL A 16 0.41 -25.09 4.10
C VAL A 16 0.00 -25.18 5.57
N PRO A 17 -0.15 -26.38 6.13
CA PRO A 17 -0.63 -26.57 7.49
C PRO A 17 0.19 -25.83 8.55
N SER A 18 -0.49 -25.38 9.61
CA SER A 18 0.09 -24.53 10.66
C SER A 18 1.22 -25.20 11.47
N PHE A 19 1.34 -26.53 11.45
CA PHE A 19 2.42 -27.23 12.15
C PHE A 19 3.81 -26.86 11.61
N PHE A 20 3.92 -26.41 10.36
CA PHE A 20 5.17 -25.90 9.79
C PHE A 20 5.66 -24.60 10.45
N LYS A 21 4.78 -23.87 11.16
CA LYS A 21 5.16 -22.66 11.91
C LYS A 21 5.90 -22.97 13.23
N LYS A 22 5.89 -24.22 13.69
CA LYS A 22 6.47 -24.58 14.98
C LYS A 22 7.98 -24.29 14.98
N ILE A 23 8.38 -23.38 15.87
CA ILE A 23 9.77 -23.01 16.13
C ILE A 23 10.18 -23.69 17.44
N HIS A 24 11.37 -24.26 17.46
CA HIS A 24 11.92 -24.86 18.67
C HIS A 24 12.25 -23.76 19.68
N GLU A 25 11.74 -23.86 20.91
CA GLU A 25 11.85 -22.79 21.93
C GLU A 25 13.30 -22.44 22.29
N ARG A 26 14.15 -23.44 22.44
CA ARG A 26 15.56 -23.24 22.80
C ARG A 26 16.46 -22.79 21.66
N TYR A 27 16.31 -23.39 20.46
CA TYR A 27 17.22 -23.13 19.33
C TYR A 27 16.67 -22.12 18.32
N LYS A 28 15.45 -21.61 18.53
CA LYS A 28 14.77 -20.65 17.62
C LYS A 28 14.77 -21.10 16.15
N THR A 29 14.79 -22.42 15.90
CA THR A 29 14.85 -23.01 14.56
C THR A 29 13.56 -23.76 14.23
N PRO A 30 13.16 -23.78 12.95
CA PRO A 30 11.94 -24.46 12.49
C PRO A 30 12.18 -25.96 12.31
N HIS A 31 12.30 -26.70 13.39
CA HIS A 31 12.69 -28.11 13.39
C HIS A 31 11.80 -29.00 12.50
N VAL A 32 10.48 -28.77 12.48
CA VAL A 32 9.53 -29.53 11.65
C VAL A 32 9.81 -29.30 10.16
N SER A 33 9.97 -28.04 9.76
CA SER A 33 10.27 -27.69 8.37
C SER A 33 11.63 -28.22 7.92
N ILE A 34 12.64 -28.18 8.78
CA ILE A 34 13.98 -28.72 8.51
C ILE A 34 13.92 -30.24 8.31
N LEU A 35 13.25 -30.96 9.21
CA LEU A 35 13.12 -32.41 9.14
C LEU A 35 12.41 -32.87 7.86
N ILE A 36 11.25 -32.27 7.56
CA ILE A 36 10.46 -32.63 6.37
C ILE A 36 11.24 -32.31 5.09
N THR A 37 11.86 -31.13 5.01
CA THR A 37 12.69 -30.75 3.86
C THR A 37 13.88 -31.68 3.71
N GLY A 38 14.53 -32.07 4.82
CA GLY A 38 15.65 -33.01 4.81
C GLY A 38 15.25 -34.39 4.33
N VAL A 39 14.16 -34.95 4.84
CA VAL A 39 13.62 -36.24 4.38
C VAL A 39 13.27 -36.20 2.90
N PHE A 40 12.61 -35.14 2.45
CA PHE A 40 12.29 -34.97 1.02
C PHE A 40 13.52 -34.94 0.13
N ILE A 41 14.59 -34.25 0.54
CA ILE A 41 15.86 -34.22 -0.21
C ILE A 41 16.50 -35.59 -0.27
N ILE A 42 16.57 -36.32 0.86
CA ILE A 42 17.14 -37.68 0.91
C ILE A 42 16.37 -38.63 0.00
N VAL A 43 15.03 -38.60 0.07
CA VAL A 43 14.17 -39.43 -0.80
C VAL A 43 14.39 -39.08 -2.29
N ALA A 44 14.47 -37.80 -2.62
CA ALA A 44 14.71 -37.39 -4.01
C ALA A 44 16.08 -37.90 -4.52
N ILE A 45 17.15 -37.82 -3.71
CA ILE A 45 18.48 -38.29 -4.11
C ILE A 45 18.52 -39.81 -4.25
N LEU A 46 17.83 -40.56 -3.38
CA LEU A 46 17.84 -42.02 -3.41
C LEU A 46 17.06 -42.63 -4.58
N PHE A 47 15.93 -41.96 -4.97
CA PHE A 47 15.01 -42.56 -5.95
C PHE A 47 15.10 -41.93 -7.34
N LEU A 48 15.70 -40.75 -7.49
CA LEU A 48 15.77 -40.07 -8.80
C LEU A 48 17.20 -40.13 -9.37
N LYS A 49 17.33 -40.47 -10.65
CA LYS A 49 18.57 -40.35 -11.39
C LYS A 49 19.04 -38.92 -11.50
N LEU A 50 20.34 -38.65 -11.47
CA LEU A 50 20.92 -37.31 -11.54
C LEU A 50 20.39 -36.50 -12.74
N GLU A 51 20.29 -37.13 -13.92
CA GLU A 51 19.76 -36.48 -15.12
C GLU A 51 18.31 -35.98 -14.94
N LEU A 52 17.47 -36.80 -14.30
CA LEU A 52 16.07 -36.42 -14.02
C LEU A 52 15.99 -35.29 -12.98
N LEU A 53 16.83 -35.35 -11.95
CA LEU A 53 16.92 -34.29 -10.95
C LEU A 53 17.28 -32.94 -11.57
N VAL A 54 18.26 -32.90 -12.47
CA VAL A 54 18.65 -31.69 -13.19
C VAL A 54 17.51 -31.19 -14.06
N LYS A 55 16.84 -32.08 -14.82
CA LYS A 55 15.67 -31.70 -15.64
C LYS A 55 14.52 -31.13 -14.79
N VAL A 56 14.20 -31.78 -13.66
CA VAL A 56 13.17 -31.30 -12.73
C VAL A 56 13.54 -29.93 -12.18
N ALA A 57 14.76 -29.74 -11.67
CA ALA A 57 15.22 -28.50 -11.12
C ALA A 57 15.19 -27.36 -12.16
N SER A 58 15.68 -27.60 -13.36
CA SER A 58 15.64 -26.63 -14.47
C SER A 58 14.19 -26.26 -14.85
N THR A 59 13.29 -27.24 -14.91
CA THR A 59 11.86 -27.02 -15.19
C THR A 59 11.24 -26.07 -14.15
N PHE A 60 11.51 -26.30 -12.86
CA PHE A 60 10.99 -25.43 -11.81
C PHE A 60 11.51 -23.99 -11.92
N VAL A 61 12.79 -23.82 -12.22
CA VAL A 61 13.40 -22.49 -12.40
C VAL A 61 12.78 -21.75 -13.59
N ILE A 62 12.63 -22.43 -14.72
CA ILE A 62 12.01 -21.85 -15.92
C ILE A 62 10.55 -21.47 -15.65
N LEU A 63 9.76 -22.35 -15.01
CA LEU A 63 8.39 -22.04 -14.61
C LEU A 63 8.33 -20.84 -13.67
N LEU A 64 9.22 -20.74 -12.71
CA LEU A 64 9.30 -19.61 -11.80
C LEU A 64 9.52 -18.29 -12.56
N TYR A 65 10.42 -18.28 -13.56
CA TYR A 65 10.66 -17.09 -14.38
C TYR A 65 9.44 -16.76 -15.26
N ILE A 66 8.78 -17.74 -15.85
CA ILE A 66 7.54 -17.52 -16.62
C ILE A 66 6.48 -16.89 -15.73
N PHE A 67 6.19 -17.48 -14.57
CA PHE A 67 5.17 -16.98 -13.64
C PHE A 67 5.53 -15.59 -13.08
N THR A 68 6.80 -15.32 -12.82
CA THR A 68 7.24 -14.01 -12.36
C THR A 68 6.99 -12.94 -13.44
N ASN A 69 7.30 -13.20 -14.70
CA ASN A 69 7.02 -12.27 -15.78
C ASN A 69 5.51 -12.03 -15.97
N ILE A 70 4.71 -13.10 -15.91
CA ILE A 70 3.24 -12.99 -15.97
C ILE A 70 2.70 -12.20 -14.78
N ALA A 71 3.18 -12.46 -13.57
CA ALA A 71 2.78 -11.74 -12.37
C ALA A 71 3.09 -10.23 -12.46
N VAL A 72 4.25 -9.86 -13.01
CA VAL A 72 4.60 -8.44 -13.25
C VAL A 72 3.61 -7.79 -14.22
N ILE A 73 3.23 -8.48 -15.30
CA ILE A 73 2.23 -7.96 -16.26
C ILE A 73 0.88 -7.77 -15.54
N ILE A 74 0.39 -8.81 -14.84
CA ILE A 74 -0.89 -8.76 -14.12
C ILE A 74 -0.91 -7.62 -13.10
N MET A 75 0.13 -7.49 -12.27
CA MET A 75 0.20 -6.45 -11.25
C MET A 75 0.26 -5.03 -11.83
N ARG A 76 0.93 -4.84 -12.95
CA ARG A 76 0.98 -3.52 -13.62
C ARG A 76 -0.33 -3.19 -14.32
N GLU A 77 -0.94 -4.16 -15.01
CA GLU A 77 -2.20 -3.94 -15.72
C GLU A 77 -3.41 -3.86 -14.79
N SER A 78 -3.36 -4.46 -13.60
CA SER A 78 -4.42 -4.35 -12.61
C SER A 78 -4.58 -2.92 -12.07
N LYS A 79 -3.52 -2.08 -12.19
CA LYS A 79 -3.49 -0.69 -11.68
C LYS A 79 -4.03 -0.57 -10.26
N ILE A 80 -3.71 -1.55 -9.43
CA ILE A 80 -4.14 -1.58 -8.03
C ILE A 80 -3.57 -0.39 -7.29
N GLN A 81 -4.37 0.21 -6.44
CA GLN A 81 -3.95 1.28 -5.54
C GLN A 81 -2.76 0.80 -4.69
N ASN A 82 -1.80 1.71 -4.44
CA ASN A 82 -0.59 1.41 -3.67
C ASN A 82 0.42 0.42 -4.30
N TYR A 83 0.25 -0.03 -5.54
CA TYR A 83 1.30 -0.76 -6.23
C TYR A 83 2.44 0.20 -6.64
N ARG A 84 3.48 0.27 -5.80
CA ARG A 84 4.65 1.14 -5.95
C ARG A 84 5.93 0.32 -6.11
N PRO A 85 6.23 -0.22 -7.30
CA PRO A 85 7.46 -0.98 -7.50
C PRO A 85 8.68 -0.07 -7.41
N MET A 86 9.72 -0.49 -6.68
CA MET A 86 11.00 0.24 -6.60
C MET A 86 11.72 0.27 -7.94
N PHE A 87 11.61 -0.80 -8.72
CA PHE A 87 12.18 -0.89 -10.05
C PHE A 87 11.11 -1.01 -11.12
N ARG A 88 11.25 -0.19 -12.16
CA ARG A 88 10.40 -0.26 -13.35
C ARG A 88 11.24 -0.74 -14.53
N ALA A 89 11.01 -1.98 -14.98
CA ALA A 89 11.70 -2.53 -16.13
C ALA A 89 11.50 -1.63 -17.36
N PRO A 90 12.58 -1.29 -18.08
CA PRO A 90 12.48 -0.58 -19.36
C PRO A 90 11.76 -1.45 -20.39
N LEU A 91 11.29 -0.85 -21.48
CA LEU A 91 10.61 -1.56 -22.60
C LEU A 91 9.42 -2.46 -22.16
N TYR A 92 8.77 -2.12 -21.05
CA TYR A 92 7.54 -2.82 -20.65
C TYR A 92 6.44 -2.62 -21.71
N PRO A 93 5.63 -3.64 -22.09
CA PRO A 93 5.62 -5.03 -21.57
C PRO A 93 6.50 -6.01 -22.36
N TRP A 94 7.24 -5.54 -23.36
CA TRP A 94 7.91 -6.41 -24.34
C TRP A 94 8.98 -7.33 -23.74
N ILE A 95 9.72 -6.85 -22.75
CA ILE A 95 10.71 -7.68 -22.05
C ILE A 95 10.04 -8.84 -21.31
N GLN A 96 8.92 -8.61 -20.65
CA GLN A 96 8.19 -9.67 -19.94
C GLN A 96 7.61 -10.69 -20.91
N ILE A 97 7.05 -10.22 -22.02
CA ILE A 97 6.54 -11.10 -23.08
C ILE A 97 7.68 -11.94 -23.68
N ALA A 98 8.80 -11.32 -24.00
CA ALA A 98 9.98 -12.04 -24.48
C ALA A 98 10.50 -13.07 -23.45
N GLY A 99 10.47 -12.72 -22.16
CA GLY A 99 10.83 -13.64 -21.07
C GLY A 99 9.90 -14.85 -20.97
N VAL A 100 8.59 -14.66 -21.15
CA VAL A 100 7.61 -15.75 -21.18
C VAL A 100 7.83 -16.63 -22.42
N LEU A 101 7.96 -16.03 -23.60
CA LEU A 101 8.15 -16.76 -24.86
C LEU A 101 9.46 -17.57 -24.86
N SER A 102 10.57 -16.98 -24.40
CA SER A 102 11.85 -17.68 -24.28
C SER A 102 11.79 -18.82 -23.28
N GLY A 103 11.11 -18.63 -22.14
CA GLY A 103 10.88 -19.69 -21.16
C GLY A 103 10.06 -20.86 -21.75
N CYS A 104 8.98 -20.56 -22.47
CA CYS A 104 8.18 -21.56 -23.17
C CYS A 104 9.00 -22.31 -24.24
N PHE A 105 9.84 -21.58 -24.99
CA PHE A 105 10.73 -22.17 -25.99
C PHE A 105 11.74 -23.13 -25.34
N LEU A 106 12.39 -22.72 -24.24
CA LEU A 106 13.31 -23.60 -23.50
C LEU A 106 12.62 -24.87 -22.97
N MET A 107 11.39 -24.74 -22.46
CA MET A 107 10.61 -25.89 -22.02
C MET A 107 10.32 -26.84 -23.20
N PHE A 108 10.04 -26.29 -24.38
CA PHE A 108 9.81 -27.08 -25.60
C PHE A 108 11.05 -27.91 -25.97
N GLU A 109 12.24 -27.31 -25.96
CA GLU A 109 13.51 -27.96 -26.27
C GLU A 109 13.88 -29.04 -25.23
N MET A 110 13.46 -28.93 -23.98
CA MET A 110 13.74 -29.92 -22.93
C MET A 110 12.98 -31.23 -23.09
N GLY A 111 12.01 -31.31 -24.02
CA GLY A 111 11.32 -32.50 -24.41
C GLY A 111 10.15 -32.98 -23.55
N LYS A 112 9.59 -34.14 -23.89
CA LYS A 112 8.34 -34.68 -23.29
C LYS A 112 8.36 -34.78 -21.76
N THR A 113 9.50 -35.13 -21.15
CA THR A 113 9.63 -35.28 -19.70
C THR A 113 9.29 -33.97 -18.98
N THR A 114 9.76 -32.85 -19.53
CA THR A 114 9.49 -31.50 -18.96
C THR A 114 8.00 -31.16 -18.97
N TYR A 115 7.28 -31.49 -20.04
CA TYR A 115 5.83 -31.27 -20.10
C TYR A 115 5.07 -32.09 -19.07
N VAL A 116 5.42 -33.39 -18.94
CA VAL A 116 4.80 -34.27 -17.94
C VAL A 116 5.01 -33.74 -16.53
N ILE A 117 6.25 -33.33 -16.21
CA ILE A 117 6.57 -32.74 -14.90
C ILE A 117 5.77 -31.47 -14.68
N SER A 118 5.74 -30.56 -15.66
CA SER A 118 5.03 -29.27 -15.54
C SER A 118 3.53 -29.45 -15.35
N ILE A 119 2.90 -30.31 -16.15
CA ILE A 119 1.46 -30.61 -16.05
C ILE A 119 1.14 -31.30 -14.71
N SER A 120 1.94 -32.29 -14.30
CA SER A 120 1.76 -32.97 -13.01
C SER A 120 1.87 -31.99 -11.85
N LEU A 121 2.86 -31.09 -11.89
CA LEU A 121 3.05 -30.05 -10.87
C LEU A 121 1.85 -29.09 -10.84
N ALA A 122 1.43 -28.58 -12.00
CA ALA A 122 0.30 -27.68 -12.10
C ALA A 122 -0.99 -28.34 -11.58
N ALA A 123 -1.24 -29.60 -11.94
CA ALA A 123 -2.40 -30.35 -11.47
C ALA A 123 -2.35 -30.55 -9.94
N THR A 124 -1.18 -30.91 -9.39
CA THR A 124 -1.00 -31.09 -7.93
C THR A 124 -1.20 -29.77 -7.20
N ALA A 125 -0.61 -28.68 -7.69
CA ALA A 125 -0.75 -27.36 -7.10
C ALA A 125 -2.20 -26.87 -7.16
N PHE A 126 -2.91 -27.11 -8.27
CA PHE A 126 -4.32 -26.76 -8.43
C PHE A 126 -5.21 -27.58 -7.49
N ALA A 127 -5.00 -28.89 -7.40
CA ALA A 127 -5.70 -29.74 -6.46
C ALA A 127 -5.47 -29.29 -5.01
N TRP A 128 -4.23 -29.05 -4.62
CA TRP A 128 -3.88 -28.52 -3.30
C TRP A 128 -4.56 -27.17 -3.02
N TYR A 129 -4.52 -26.26 -3.97
CA TYR A 129 -5.20 -24.99 -3.87
C TYR A 129 -6.70 -25.16 -3.65
N PHE A 130 -7.35 -25.98 -4.45
CA PHE A 130 -8.80 -26.17 -4.39
C PHE A 130 -9.27 -26.82 -3.08
N PHE A 131 -8.55 -27.86 -2.62
CA PHE A 131 -8.95 -28.63 -1.45
C PHE A 131 -8.47 -28.00 -0.13
N TYR A 132 -7.32 -27.35 -0.13
CA TYR A 132 -6.72 -26.85 1.11
C TYR A 132 -6.69 -25.33 1.22
N VAL A 133 -6.17 -24.63 0.21
CA VAL A 133 -5.93 -23.19 0.31
C VAL A 133 -7.23 -22.38 0.23
N ARG A 134 -8.08 -22.67 -0.74
CA ARG A 134 -9.32 -21.94 -1.00
C ARG A 134 -10.24 -21.83 0.22
N PRO A 135 -10.52 -22.91 0.98
CA PRO A 135 -11.37 -22.80 2.17
C PRO A 135 -10.71 -22.06 3.34
N ASN A 136 -9.36 -22.06 3.42
CA ASN A 136 -8.61 -21.49 4.55
C ASN A 136 -8.15 -20.05 4.34
N VAL A 137 -8.20 -19.53 3.11
CA VAL A 137 -7.66 -18.23 2.75
C VAL A 137 -8.68 -17.45 1.92
N LYS A 138 -9.15 -16.34 2.47
CA LYS A 138 -9.93 -15.36 1.71
C LYS A 138 -8.92 -14.40 1.02
N LYS A 139 -8.43 -14.74 -0.16
CA LYS A 139 -7.57 -13.87 -0.96
C LYS A 139 -8.31 -13.43 -2.21
N GLU A 140 -8.19 -12.16 -2.53
CA GLU A 140 -8.60 -11.63 -3.81
C GLU A 140 -7.45 -11.79 -4.82
N PHE A 141 -7.81 -12.03 -6.07
CA PHE A 141 -6.81 -12.24 -7.12
C PHE A 141 -6.64 -10.96 -7.92
N ALA A 142 -5.40 -10.48 -8.06
CA ALA A 142 -5.07 -9.35 -8.93
C ALA A 142 -5.59 -9.54 -10.37
N LEU A 143 -5.69 -10.79 -10.84
CA LEU A 143 -6.26 -11.15 -12.14
C LEU A 143 -7.75 -10.77 -12.23
N ILE A 144 -8.52 -10.87 -11.14
CA ILE A 144 -9.93 -10.47 -11.12
C ILE A 144 -10.03 -8.96 -11.38
N HIS A 145 -9.15 -8.14 -10.81
CA HIS A 145 -9.11 -6.70 -11.10
C HIS A 145 -8.78 -6.36 -12.55
N VAL A 146 -7.98 -7.18 -13.22
CA VAL A 146 -7.74 -7.05 -14.67
C VAL A 146 -9.02 -7.38 -15.46
N ILE A 147 -9.70 -8.47 -15.10
CA ILE A 147 -10.94 -8.91 -15.74
C ILE A 147 -12.08 -7.93 -15.46
N GLU A 148 -12.24 -7.48 -14.22
CA GLU A 148 -13.24 -6.47 -13.82
C GLU A 148 -13.02 -5.15 -14.57
N ARG A 149 -11.77 -4.73 -14.74
CA ARG A 149 -11.45 -3.52 -15.50
C ARG A 149 -11.80 -3.64 -16.99
N ILE A 150 -11.71 -4.84 -17.55
CA ILE A 150 -12.08 -5.13 -18.95
C ILE A 150 -13.60 -5.21 -19.08
N ALA A 151 -14.28 -5.79 -18.08
CA ALA A 151 -15.70 -6.12 -18.12
C ALA A 151 -16.62 -5.07 -17.46
N ALA A 152 -16.19 -4.38 -16.40
CA ALA A 152 -16.99 -3.39 -15.70
C ALA A 152 -16.12 -2.35 -14.98
N ARG A 153 -16.41 -1.05 -15.20
CA ARG A 153 -15.65 0.09 -14.64
C ARG A 153 -15.87 0.36 -13.13
N GLU A 154 -16.73 -0.37 -12.42
CA GLU A 154 -17.31 0.11 -11.15
C GLU A 154 -17.15 -0.79 -9.91
N LEU A 155 -16.50 -1.95 -9.96
CA LEU A 155 -16.38 -2.80 -8.77
C LEU A 155 -14.91 -2.94 -8.35
N THR A 156 -14.45 -2.02 -7.50
CA THR A 156 -13.13 -2.09 -6.85
C THR A 156 -13.30 -2.70 -5.46
N THR A 157 -12.74 -3.86 -5.22
CA THR A 157 -12.80 -4.52 -3.91
C THR A 157 -11.60 -4.12 -3.05
N SER A 158 -11.83 -3.67 -1.84
CA SER A 158 -10.86 -3.03 -0.94
C SER A 158 -9.81 -3.95 -0.29
N PHE A 159 -9.93 -5.26 -0.45
CA PHE A 159 -9.08 -6.21 0.30
C PHE A 159 -7.63 -6.26 -0.20
N LEU A 160 -7.42 -6.34 -1.52
CA LEU A 160 -6.07 -6.39 -2.10
C LEU A 160 -5.32 -5.07 -1.92
N GLU A 161 -6.05 -3.96 -1.96
CA GLU A 161 -5.49 -2.63 -1.67
C GLU A 161 -4.98 -2.55 -0.23
N LYS A 162 -5.72 -3.14 0.72
CA LYS A 162 -5.32 -3.22 2.12
C LYS A 162 -4.09 -4.12 2.31
N GLU A 163 -4.06 -5.31 1.67
CA GLU A 163 -2.90 -6.22 1.73
C GLU A 163 -1.64 -5.55 1.17
N LEU A 164 -1.74 -4.83 0.05
CA LEU A 164 -0.62 -4.07 -0.52
C LEU A 164 -0.16 -2.92 0.39
N LYS A 165 -1.08 -2.27 1.08
CA LYS A 165 -0.76 -1.24 2.07
C LYS A 165 0.02 -1.82 3.25
N ASP A 166 -0.39 -2.99 3.74
CA ASP A 166 0.29 -3.68 4.84
C ASP A 166 1.70 -4.15 4.41
N ILE A 167 1.86 -4.66 3.18
CA ILE A 167 3.16 -5.00 2.61
C ILE A 167 4.08 -3.78 2.49
N LEU A 168 3.56 -2.63 2.07
CA LEU A 168 4.34 -1.39 1.99
C LEU A 168 4.77 -0.92 3.37
N ARG A 169 3.90 -1.02 4.38
CA ARG A 169 4.22 -0.69 5.77
C ARG A 169 5.32 -1.59 6.34
N GLU A 170 5.26 -2.90 6.08
CA GLU A 170 6.29 -3.85 6.52
C GLU A 170 7.61 -3.62 5.79
N ARG A 171 7.58 -3.37 4.48
CA ARG A 171 8.77 -3.11 3.67
C ARG A 171 9.52 -1.85 4.10
N ASP A 172 8.79 -0.78 4.40
CA ASP A 172 9.34 0.54 4.70
C ASP A 172 9.46 0.77 6.23
N ASP A 173 9.28 -0.30 7.04
CA ASP A 173 9.34 -0.32 8.51
C ASP A 173 8.49 0.81 9.16
N ILE A 174 7.27 0.99 8.62
CA ILE A 174 6.37 2.04 9.05
C ILE A 174 5.67 1.67 10.36
N VAL A 175 6.13 2.20 11.47
CA VAL A 175 5.46 2.10 12.77
C VAL A 175 4.50 3.29 12.93
N GLU A 176 3.20 3.02 13.08
CA GLU A 176 2.19 4.07 13.23
C GLU A 176 2.41 4.89 14.50
N ASP A 177 2.47 6.19 14.35
CA ASP A 177 2.48 7.14 15.46
C ASP A 177 1.10 7.81 15.65
N ARG A 178 1.01 8.76 16.59
CA ARG A 178 -0.22 9.50 16.88
C ARG A 178 -0.72 10.30 15.66
N PHE A 179 0.18 10.83 14.83
CA PHE A 179 -0.17 11.56 13.62
C PHE A 179 -0.84 10.63 12.59
N ASP A 180 -0.27 9.43 12.36
CA ASP A 180 -0.85 8.45 11.46
C ASP A 180 -2.26 8.03 11.90
N LYS A 181 -2.48 7.83 13.21
CA LYS A 181 -3.80 7.53 13.76
C LYS A 181 -4.81 8.66 13.53
N LEU A 182 -4.40 9.92 13.63
CA LEU A 182 -5.27 11.05 13.33
C LEU A 182 -5.59 11.16 11.84
N ILE A 183 -4.62 10.94 10.96
CA ILE A 183 -4.84 10.93 9.51
C ILE A 183 -5.79 9.82 9.10
N SER A 184 -5.67 8.60 9.66
CA SER A 184 -6.56 7.50 9.32
C SER A 184 -8.03 7.79 9.64
N HIS A 185 -8.29 8.58 10.70
CA HIS A 185 -9.64 8.99 11.12
C HIS A 185 -10.04 10.39 10.63
N SER A 186 -9.19 11.08 9.87
CA SER A 186 -9.44 12.44 9.43
C SER A 186 -10.57 12.51 8.39
N THR A 187 -11.35 13.60 8.47
CA THR A 187 -12.31 13.97 7.43
C THR A 187 -11.57 14.50 6.22
N ILE A 188 -12.00 14.08 5.03
CA ILE A 188 -11.45 14.56 3.75
C ILE A 188 -12.52 15.29 2.97
N LEU A 189 -12.19 16.50 2.53
CA LEU A 189 -12.97 17.27 1.60
C LEU A 189 -12.37 17.17 0.20
N ASP A 190 -13.06 16.51 -0.71
CA ASP A 190 -12.66 16.41 -2.12
C ASP A 190 -13.57 17.31 -2.97
N ILE A 191 -13.02 18.45 -3.42
CA ILE A 191 -13.77 19.53 -4.07
C ILE A 191 -13.24 19.70 -5.49
N ASN A 192 -14.14 19.65 -6.46
CA ASN A 192 -13.79 19.81 -7.87
C ASN A 192 -13.87 21.26 -8.36
N GLU A 193 -14.70 22.06 -7.71
CA GLU A 193 -14.99 23.45 -8.10
C GLU A 193 -13.92 24.43 -7.61
N PRO A 194 -13.63 25.50 -8.35
CA PRO A 194 -12.81 26.60 -7.83
C PRO A 194 -13.60 27.36 -6.75
N LEU A 195 -12.93 27.68 -5.65
CA LEU A 195 -13.54 28.38 -4.51
C LEU A 195 -12.73 29.62 -4.13
N SER A 196 -13.42 30.59 -3.54
CA SER A 196 -12.76 31.63 -2.73
C SER A 196 -12.31 31.03 -1.38
N MET A 197 -11.32 31.64 -0.73
CA MET A 197 -10.90 31.27 0.61
C MET A 197 -12.05 31.27 1.62
N GLU A 198 -12.94 32.26 1.53
CA GLU A 198 -14.07 32.41 2.44
C GLU A 198 -15.10 31.28 2.28
N GLU A 199 -15.44 30.91 1.03
CA GLU A 199 -16.32 29.78 0.76
C GLU A 199 -15.71 28.46 1.23
N PHE A 200 -14.41 28.27 1.03
CA PHE A 200 -13.70 27.11 1.49
C PHE A 200 -13.69 27.02 3.03
N PHE A 201 -13.42 28.13 3.73
CA PHE A 201 -13.46 28.17 5.20
C PHE A 201 -14.85 27.90 5.77
N LYS A 202 -15.92 28.33 5.08
CA LYS A 202 -17.30 27.94 5.43
C LYS A 202 -17.49 26.42 5.34
N LYS A 203 -17.04 25.78 4.24
CA LYS A 203 -17.15 24.32 4.07
C LYS A 203 -16.38 23.57 5.16
N ILE A 204 -15.16 24.01 5.49
CA ILE A 204 -14.38 23.45 6.61
C ILE A 204 -15.11 23.62 7.93
N ALA A 205 -15.62 24.82 8.24
CA ALA A 205 -16.30 25.07 9.50
C ALA A 205 -17.52 24.17 9.70
N VAL A 206 -18.32 23.96 8.66
CA VAL A 206 -19.47 23.02 8.68
C VAL A 206 -19.01 21.58 8.94
N SER A 207 -17.96 21.11 8.26
CA SER A 207 -17.49 19.73 8.43
C SER A 207 -16.83 19.49 9.79
N SER A 208 -16.27 20.53 10.40
CA SER A 208 -15.53 20.46 11.65
C SER A 208 -16.38 20.63 12.90
N GLU A 209 -17.58 21.17 12.78
CA GLU A 209 -18.43 21.54 13.93
C GLU A 209 -18.68 20.34 14.87
N LYS A 210 -19.08 19.22 14.32
CA LYS A 210 -19.34 17.99 15.11
C LYS A 210 -18.08 17.39 15.72
N GLU A 211 -16.96 17.43 14.99
CA GLU A 211 -15.71 16.81 15.43
C GLU A 211 -14.99 17.62 16.51
N LEU A 212 -15.09 18.94 16.44
CA LEU A 212 -14.46 19.85 17.39
C LEU A 212 -15.36 20.19 18.57
N GLY A 213 -16.68 20.02 18.44
CA GLY A 213 -17.64 20.47 19.45
C GLY A 213 -17.68 22.00 19.61
N VAL A 214 -17.36 22.73 18.54
CA VAL A 214 -17.29 24.19 18.50
C VAL A 214 -18.23 24.67 17.41
N SER A 215 -19.00 25.73 17.65
CA SER A 215 -19.96 26.25 16.67
C SER A 215 -19.30 26.73 15.39
N PHE A 216 -20.02 26.59 14.28
CA PHE A 216 -19.65 27.03 12.94
C PHE A 216 -19.07 28.47 12.95
N ASP A 217 -19.80 29.43 13.53
CA ASP A 217 -19.42 30.86 13.54
C ASP A 217 -18.07 31.07 14.20
N LYS A 218 -17.80 30.35 15.31
CA LYS A 218 -16.54 30.45 16.04
C LYS A 218 -15.37 29.87 15.26
N ILE A 219 -15.55 28.69 14.62
CA ILE A 219 -14.52 28.08 13.76
C ILE A 219 -14.20 28.99 12.59
N TYR A 220 -15.23 29.47 11.88
CA TYR A 220 -15.09 30.36 10.73
C TYR A 220 -14.35 31.65 11.11
N ALA A 221 -14.78 32.31 12.21
CA ALA A 221 -14.15 33.54 12.69
C ALA A 221 -12.66 33.31 13.05
N LEU A 222 -12.32 32.18 13.67
CA LEU A 222 -10.93 31.83 14.01
C LEU A 222 -10.09 31.60 12.74
N LEU A 223 -10.60 30.93 11.72
CA LEU A 223 -9.90 30.72 10.46
C LEU A 223 -9.63 32.04 9.74
N ILE A 224 -10.65 32.91 9.62
CA ILE A 224 -10.49 34.23 9.00
C ILE A 224 -9.51 35.10 9.78
N LYS A 225 -9.61 35.11 11.12
CA LYS A 225 -8.66 35.84 11.98
C LYS A 225 -7.23 35.37 11.76
N ARG A 226 -7.02 34.04 11.75
CA ARG A 226 -5.69 33.44 11.58
C ARG A 226 -5.06 33.80 10.25
N GLU A 227 -5.83 33.76 9.17
CA GLU A 227 -5.31 34.10 7.83
C GLU A 227 -4.99 35.60 7.71
N LYS A 228 -5.77 36.47 8.36
CA LYS A 228 -5.49 37.92 8.41
C LYS A 228 -4.23 38.27 9.20
N GLU A 229 -3.87 37.47 10.20
CA GLU A 229 -2.65 37.67 11.00
C GLU A 229 -1.38 37.34 10.17
N SER A 230 -1.43 36.31 9.38
CA SER A 230 -0.35 35.87 8.50
C SER A 230 -0.88 34.81 7.55
N SER A 231 -0.46 34.84 6.31
CA SER A 231 -0.86 33.83 5.31
C SER A 231 -0.54 32.42 5.77
N THR A 232 -1.49 31.52 5.60
CA THR A 232 -1.32 30.08 5.88
C THR A 232 -0.82 29.29 4.68
N VAL A 233 -0.60 29.94 3.55
CA VAL A 233 0.00 29.34 2.35
C VAL A 233 1.50 29.16 2.57
N ILE A 234 1.94 27.92 2.66
CA ILE A 234 3.36 27.59 2.93
C ILE A 234 4.19 27.61 1.65
N ARG A 235 3.60 27.17 0.53
CA ARG A 235 4.19 27.22 -0.80
C ARG A 235 3.10 27.21 -1.87
N ALA A 236 3.49 27.43 -3.11
CA ALA A 236 2.58 27.34 -4.24
C ALA A 236 1.78 26.03 -4.23
N GLY A 237 0.45 26.13 -4.25
CA GLY A 237 -0.46 25.00 -4.25
C GLY A 237 -0.74 24.35 -2.90
N LEU A 238 -0.05 24.74 -1.79
CA LEU A 238 -0.21 24.15 -0.46
C LEU A 238 -0.47 25.19 0.63
N ALA A 239 -1.54 24.99 1.41
CA ALA A 239 -1.82 25.78 2.61
C ALA A 239 -2.04 24.90 3.84
N ILE A 240 -1.70 25.44 5.02
CA ILE A 240 -1.92 24.80 6.32
C ILE A 240 -2.64 25.77 7.26
N PRO A 241 -3.95 26.04 7.04
CA PRO A 241 -4.75 26.80 7.99
C PRO A 241 -4.75 26.09 9.35
N HIS A 242 -4.50 26.84 10.42
CA HIS A 242 -4.47 26.25 11.75
C HIS A 242 -5.07 27.19 12.79
N ILE A 243 -5.88 26.63 13.68
CA ILE A 243 -6.59 27.37 14.71
C ILE A 243 -6.40 26.76 16.09
N VAL A 244 -6.50 27.59 17.12
CA VAL A 244 -6.55 27.15 18.51
C VAL A 244 -7.96 27.28 19.01
N VAL A 245 -8.54 26.16 19.46
CA VAL A 245 -9.88 26.09 20.02
C VAL A 245 -9.84 25.97 21.54
N GLU A 246 -10.95 26.32 22.20
CA GLU A 246 -11.11 26.11 23.64
C GLU A 246 -11.35 24.64 23.96
N GLY A 247 -10.92 24.20 25.15
CA GLY A 247 -11.07 22.82 25.59
C GLY A 247 -9.76 22.22 26.08
N LYS A 248 -9.73 20.90 26.23
CA LYS A 248 -8.56 20.12 26.64
C LYS A 248 -8.42 18.86 25.78
N SER A 249 -7.19 18.50 25.49
CA SER A 249 -6.81 17.24 24.82
C SER A 249 -7.58 16.94 23.51
N ASN A 250 -7.90 17.98 22.75
CA ASN A 250 -8.55 17.85 21.47
C ASN A 250 -7.63 18.35 20.34
N PHE A 251 -7.37 17.48 19.38
CA PHE A 251 -6.61 17.82 18.18
C PHE A 251 -7.18 17.07 16.98
N ARG A 252 -7.45 17.81 15.89
CA ARG A 252 -8.01 17.27 14.66
C ARG A 252 -7.24 17.78 13.46
N ILE A 253 -7.18 16.95 12.45
CA ILE A 253 -6.62 17.26 11.13
C ILE A 253 -7.70 17.00 10.09
N ILE A 254 -7.98 18.00 9.27
CA ILE A 254 -8.89 17.87 8.13
C ILE A 254 -8.08 18.05 6.87
N LEU A 255 -8.26 17.12 5.97
CA LEU A 255 -7.57 17.11 4.68
C LEU A 255 -8.50 17.65 3.62
N ALA A 256 -7.98 18.46 2.70
CA ALA A 256 -8.77 18.87 1.56
C ALA A 256 -7.95 18.81 0.26
N ARG A 257 -8.58 18.28 -0.76
CA ARG A 257 -8.16 18.39 -2.15
C ARG A 257 -9.13 19.27 -2.89
N CYS A 258 -8.62 20.34 -3.47
CA CYS A 258 -9.42 21.26 -4.27
C CYS A 258 -8.90 21.27 -5.70
N LYS A 259 -9.48 20.46 -6.59
CA LYS A 259 -9.01 20.35 -7.98
C LYS A 259 -9.13 21.65 -8.76
N GLY A 260 -10.21 22.41 -8.54
CA GLY A 260 -10.40 23.74 -9.08
C GLY A 260 -9.54 24.83 -8.44
N GLY A 261 -8.92 24.51 -7.30
CA GLY A 261 -8.11 25.43 -6.53
C GLY A 261 -8.89 26.41 -5.65
N VAL A 262 -8.27 26.81 -4.56
CA VAL A 262 -8.79 27.85 -3.65
C VAL A 262 -7.95 29.12 -3.81
N LYS A 263 -8.60 30.27 -4.01
CA LYS A 263 -7.93 31.58 -4.13
C LYS A 263 -7.69 32.17 -2.75
N PHE A 264 -6.43 32.20 -2.30
CA PHE A 264 -6.02 32.92 -1.11
C PHE A 264 -5.55 34.34 -1.46
N PRO A 265 -5.79 35.34 -0.59
CA PRO A 265 -5.51 36.74 -0.90
C PRO A 265 -4.05 37.02 -1.27
N GLU A 266 -3.09 36.38 -0.61
CA GLU A 266 -1.67 36.61 -0.80
C GLU A 266 -1.01 35.63 -1.79
N SER A 267 -1.78 34.67 -2.35
CA SER A 267 -1.24 33.66 -3.28
C SER A 267 -1.61 33.99 -4.72
N LYS A 268 -0.61 34.09 -5.58
CA LYS A 268 -0.81 34.23 -7.04
C LYS A 268 -1.30 32.93 -7.70
N ILE A 269 -1.00 31.79 -7.08
CA ILE A 269 -1.34 30.45 -7.59
C ILE A 269 -2.45 29.88 -6.72
N PRO A 270 -3.51 29.31 -7.30
CA PRO A 270 -4.54 28.64 -6.54
C PRO A 270 -3.98 27.50 -5.69
N VAL A 271 -4.53 27.33 -4.50
CA VAL A 271 -4.14 26.26 -3.56
C VAL A 271 -5.02 25.05 -3.79
N ASN A 272 -4.37 23.91 -4.05
CA ASN A 272 -5.07 22.64 -4.33
C ASN A 272 -5.00 21.66 -3.17
N ILE A 273 -4.01 21.83 -2.29
CA ILE A 273 -3.68 20.93 -1.18
C ILE A 273 -3.82 21.70 0.12
N ILE A 274 -4.72 21.26 0.99
CA ILE A 274 -4.95 21.99 2.23
C ILE A 274 -5.00 21.01 3.41
N PHE A 275 -4.22 21.31 4.45
CA PHE A 275 -4.21 20.61 5.73
C PHE A 275 -4.71 21.58 6.80
N MET A 276 -5.95 21.47 7.22
CA MET A 276 -6.46 22.27 8.33
C MET A 276 -6.18 21.57 9.66
N LEU A 277 -5.55 22.26 10.58
CA LEU A 277 -5.26 21.79 11.94
C LEU A 277 -6.07 22.59 12.95
N ALA A 278 -6.75 21.89 13.84
CA ALA A 278 -7.44 22.50 14.98
C ALA A 278 -7.02 21.79 16.26
N GLY A 279 -6.52 22.53 17.23
CA GLY A 279 -6.07 21.95 18.50
C GLY A 279 -6.30 22.88 19.68
N THR A 280 -6.38 22.28 20.88
CA THR A 280 -6.46 23.03 22.14
C THR A 280 -5.08 23.50 22.57
N LYS A 281 -5.01 24.49 23.48
CA LYS A 281 -3.74 25.11 23.92
C LYS A 281 -2.74 24.10 24.51
N ASP A 282 -3.21 23.09 25.20
CA ASP A 282 -2.40 22.02 25.80
C ASP A 282 -1.76 21.08 24.75
N GLU A 283 -2.30 21.04 23.53
CA GLU A 283 -1.78 20.24 22.41
C GLU A 283 -0.73 20.97 21.55
N ARG A 284 -0.19 22.09 22.01
CA ARG A 284 0.77 22.92 21.26
C ARG A 284 1.99 22.14 20.75
N ASN A 285 2.56 21.26 21.56
CA ASN A 285 3.73 20.47 21.17
C ASN A 285 3.39 19.49 20.05
N PHE A 286 2.21 18.88 20.11
CA PHE A 286 1.76 17.98 19.07
C PHE A 286 1.40 18.74 17.79
N HIS A 287 0.86 19.94 17.90
CA HIS A 287 0.60 20.84 16.79
C HIS A 287 1.89 21.12 15.99
N LEU A 288 2.96 21.50 16.66
CA LEU A 288 4.26 21.75 15.99
C LEU A 288 4.83 20.50 15.34
N ARG A 289 4.71 19.32 15.98
CA ARG A 289 5.12 18.04 15.37
C ARG A 289 4.29 17.71 14.13
N SER A 290 3.00 17.96 14.15
CA SER A 290 2.12 17.74 13.01
C SER A 290 2.46 18.65 11.83
N LEU A 291 2.76 19.92 12.09
CA LEU A 291 3.26 20.86 11.07
C LEU A 291 4.57 20.38 10.45
N ALA A 292 5.51 19.92 11.28
CA ALA A 292 6.79 19.40 10.81
C ALA A 292 6.59 18.14 9.94
N ALA A 293 5.72 17.21 10.36
CA ALA A 293 5.39 16.02 9.61
C ALA A 293 4.78 16.34 8.23
N ILE A 294 3.82 17.28 8.18
CA ILE A 294 3.22 17.73 6.91
C ILE A 294 4.26 18.39 6.01
N ALA A 295 5.12 19.23 6.58
CA ALA A 295 6.19 19.89 5.82
C ALA A 295 7.17 18.87 5.21
N GLU A 296 7.55 17.83 5.97
CA GLU A 296 8.42 16.75 5.49
C GLU A 296 7.77 15.97 4.36
N ILE A 297 6.51 15.59 4.50
CA ILE A 297 5.72 14.92 3.44
C ILE A 297 5.65 15.79 2.18
N ALA A 298 5.37 17.09 2.35
CA ALA A 298 5.20 18.02 1.26
C ALA A 298 6.50 18.36 0.51
N GLN A 299 7.68 18.07 1.07
CA GLN A 299 8.97 18.23 0.38
C GLN A 299 9.19 17.19 -0.72
N ASN A 300 8.46 16.09 -0.72
CA ASN A 300 8.57 15.09 -1.77
C ASN A 300 8.08 15.66 -3.10
N VAL A 301 8.96 15.66 -4.11
CA VAL A 301 8.71 16.22 -5.45
C VAL A 301 7.48 15.59 -6.14
N THR A 302 7.16 14.34 -5.81
CA THR A 302 6.02 13.62 -6.42
C THR A 302 4.72 13.81 -5.65
N PHE A 303 4.74 14.38 -4.44
CA PHE A 303 3.59 14.49 -3.55
C PHE A 303 2.40 15.20 -4.21
N ASP A 304 2.60 16.38 -4.77
CA ASP A 304 1.54 17.17 -5.38
C ASP A 304 0.87 16.42 -6.54
N LYS A 305 1.68 15.77 -7.38
CA LYS A 305 1.18 14.97 -8.49
C LYS A 305 0.38 13.77 -8.02
N MET A 306 0.85 13.09 -6.97
CA MET A 306 0.12 11.95 -6.39
C MET A 306 -1.18 12.40 -5.76
N TRP A 307 -1.18 13.50 -4.99
CA TRP A 307 -2.36 14.05 -4.34
C TRP A 307 -3.45 14.45 -5.34
N LEU A 308 -3.09 15.21 -6.38
CA LEU A 308 -4.04 15.66 -7.39
C LEU A 308 -4.63 14.53 -8.24
N ASN A 309 -3.85 13.46 -8.48
CA ASN A 309 -4.26 12.31 -9.28
C ASN A 309 -4.85 11.15 -8.46
N ALA A 310 -4.97 11.29 -7.14
CA ALA A 310 -5.62 10.28 -6.31
C ALA A 310 -7.06 10.04 -6.76
N ARG A 311 -7.48 8.76 -6.79
CA ARG A 311 -8.78 8.33 -7.33
C ARG A 311 -9.93 8.58 -6.38
N ASN A 312 -9.66 8.37 -5.08
CA ASN A 312 -10.65 8.46 -4.02
C ASN A 312 -10.03 9.04 -2.73
N THR A 313 -10.86 9.22 -1.71
CA THR A 313 -10.45 9.77 -0.41
C THR A 313 -9.54 8.84 0.37
N GLU A 314 -9.66 7.52 0.22
CA GLU A 314 -8.78 6.56 0.88
C GLU A 314 -7.35 6.64 0.31
N GLU A 315 -7.20 6.80 -1.00
CA GLU A 315 -5.88 7.00 -1.62
C GLU A 315 -5.20 8.29 -1.14
N LEU A 316 -5.98 9.35 -0.87
CA LEU A 316 -5.44 10.58 -0.26
C LEU A 316 -4.86 10.32 1.13
N LYS A 317 -5.54 9.54 1.99
CA LYS A 317 -4.99 9.11 3.28
C LYS A 317 -3.73 8.27 3.12
N ASP A 318 -3.75 7.31 2.21
CA ASP A 318 -2.63 6.40 1.97
C ASP A 318 -1.37 7.13 1.48
N ILE A 319 -1.52 8.19 0.68
CA ILE A 319 -0.39 9.04 0.27
C ILE A 319 0.34 9.62 1.48
N ILE A 320 -0.40 10.01 2.53
CA ILE A 320 0.19 10.57 3.76
C ILE A 320 0.72 9.47 4.66
N LEU A 321 -0.05 8.40 4.88
CA LEU A 321 0.30 7.30 5.78
C LEU A 321 1.51 6.49 5.32
N LEU A 322 1.74 6.41 4.01
CA LEU A 322 2.87 5.71 3.39
C LEU A 322 4.02 6.66 3.01
N ALA A 323 3.94 7.95 3.35
CA ALA A 323 5.01 8.88 3.06
C ALA A 323 6.23 8.63 3.95
N GLU A 324 7.41 8.78 3.38
CA GLU A 324 8.66 8.79 4.14
C GLU A 324 8.71 10.05 5.01
N ARG A 325 8.75 9.86 6.32
CA ARG A 325 8.92 10.92 7.31
C ARG A 325 9.47 10.34 8.62
N LYS A 326 10.05 11.19 9.44
CA LYS A 326 10.46 10.81 10.80
C LYS A 326 9.23 10.60 11.68
N ARG A 327 8.98 9.36 12.07
CA ARG A 327 7.91 9.00 13.01
C ARG A 327 8.42 9.05 14.44
N ALA A 328 7.61 9.65 15.32
CA ALA A 328 7.94 9.68 16.74
C ALA A 328 7.69 8.29 17.32
N HIS A 329 8.75 7.56 17.69
CA HIS A 329 8.59 6.36 18.50
C HIS A 329 7.99 6.78 19.85
N ASN A 330 6.79 6.27 20.17
CA ASN A 330 6.29 6.31 21.53
C ASN A 330 7.21 5.42 22.37
N LYS A 331 8.06 6.04 23.20
CA LYS A 331 8.71 5.36 24.33
C LYS A 331 7.69 5.09 25.41
#